data_3b2b558c5ed3f1758bd4405fb6113fe6
#
_entry.id   3b2b558c5ed3f1758bd4405fb6113fe6
#
_cell.length_a   1.000
_cell.length_b   1.000
_cell.length_c   1.000
_cell.angle_alpha   90.00
_cell.angle_beta   90.00
_cell.angle_gamma   90.00
#
_symmetry.space_group_name_H-M   'P 1'
#
loop_
_entity.id
_entity.type
_entity.pdbx_description
1 polymer ?
#
loop_
_entity_poly.entity_id
_entity_poly.type
_entity_poly.pdbx_seq_one_letter_code
_entity_poly.pdbx_strand_id
1 'polypeptide(L)'
;VYKRQDQGFYWGLRNINGRERKIYNTFKVIDSKESLDKTKNLLSYTDLSSWTQIPGIKKSTFKNNRSIKNKWPLVQSTSLYVCLADDNWQRETTYVYDGKKHKPAVTVKRNYTGKTVPKKNYSVKYLTDCRSIGVHRIQIKLKGDFRGTIIREFTIAPQNAMLNDLVMTSNSATVSWNVPKKTKEQITGYMIQYTDGEGGFYSTPEKDIHLIKIKNSNKLKYTIKGLTKGKRYFVRITTYKTVMVDGKPKDIIAGWGYDDIKYDYATDPVVPEPDTEEDTLE
;
A
#
# COMPACT_ATOMS: atom_id res chain seq x y z
N VAL A 1 11.47 27.14 23.29
CA VAL A 1 12.91 26.95 23.07
C VAL A 1 13.13 25.49 22.64
N TYR A 2 13.48 25.29 21.40
CA TYR A 2 13.75 23.94 20.89
C TYR A 2 15.13 23.49 21.33
N LYS A 3 15.18 22.45 22.15
CA LYS A 3 16.43 21.84 22.62
C LYS A 3 17.15 20.98 21.56
N ARG A 4 16.74 21.02 20.30
CA ARG A 4 17.41 20.26 19.24
C ARG A 4 18.52 21.09 18.62
N GLN A 5 19.63 21.16 19.33
CA GLN A 5 20.87 21.81 18.87
C GLN A 5 21.56 21.04 17.73
N ASP A 6 21.22 19.77 17.57
CA ASP A 6 21.66 18.87 16.52
C ASP A 6 21.09 19.24 15.12
N GLN A 7 20.05 20.05 15.09
CA GLN A 7 19.46 20.58 13.86
C GLN A 7 19.76 22.09 13.73
N GLY A 8 21.02 22.43 13.54
CA GLY A 8 21.51 23.82 13.52
C GLY A 8 20.72 24.77 12.62
N PHE A 9 20.20 24.29 11.51
CA PHE A 9 19.32 25.06 10.62
C PHE A 9 18.00 25.48 11.30
N TYR A 10 17.35 24.59 12.01
CA TYR A 10 16.11 24.89 12.71
C TYR A 10 16.31 25.92 13.79
N TRP A 11 17.44 25.89 14.42
CA TRP A 11 17.86 26.81 15.45
C TRP A 11 18.12 28.21 14.92
N GLY A 12 18.70 28.27 13.72
CA GLY A 12 18.94 29.50 13.03
C GLY A 12 17.67 30.26 12.69
N LEU A 13 16.71 29.62 12.08
CA LEU A 13 15.46 30.26 11.66
C LEU A 13 14.61 30.84 12.81
N ARG A 14 14.66 30.25 13.98
CA ARG A 14 13.86 30.73 15.14
C ARG A 14 14.47 31.87 15.91
N ASN A 15 15.70 32.19 15.67
CA ASN A 15 16.41 33.21 16.39
C ASN A 15 16.47 34.54 15.62
N ILE A 16 15.65 34.70 14.59
CA ILE A 16 15.61 35.92 13.76
C ILE A 16 15.28 37.17 14.58
N ASN A 17 14.41 37.05 15.59
CA ASN A 17 13.94 38.18 16.37
C ASN A 17 14.81 38.49 17.62
N GLY A 18 16.10 38.57 17.46
CA GLY A 18 17.01 39.02 18.51
C GLY A 18 18.19 38.12 18.82
N ARG A 19 18.38 37.07 18.03
CA ARG A 19 19.47 36.13 18.22
C ARG A 19 20.18 35.74 16.92
N GLU A 20 20.19 36.64 15.95
CA GLU A 20 20.77 36.50 14.62
C GLU A 20 22.26 36.09 14.66
N ARG A 21 22.97 36.41 15.75
CA ARG A 21 24.37 36.02 15.95
C ARG A 21 24.54 34.48 15.89
N LYS A 22 23.57 33.74 16.35
CA LYS A 22 23.66 32.26 16.30
C LYS A 22 23.46 31.72 14.90
N ILE A 23 22.62 32.36 14.12
CA ILE A 23 22.46 32.04 12.70
C ILE A 23 23.74 32.27 11.92
N TYR A 24 24.38 33.42 12.16
CA TYR A 24 25.64 33.75 11.50
C TYR A 24 26.74 32.77 11.86
N ASN A 25 26.81 32.35 13.12
CA ASN A 25 27.79 31.36 13.54
C ASN A 25 27.57 30.02 12.84
N THR A 26 26.32 29.61 12.69
CA THR A 26 25.98 28.37 11.97
C THR A 26 26.36 28.46 10.52
N PHE A 27 26.16 29.61 9.86
CA PHE A 27 26.54 29.81 8.46
C PHE A 27 28.03 30.00 8.25
N LYS A 28 28.77 30.57 9.19
CA LYS A 28 30.23 30.59 9.13
C LYS A 28 30.81 29.18 9.19
N VAL A 29 30.17 28.29 9.94
CA VAL A 29 30.53 26.88 10.00
C VAL A 29 30.30 26.17 8.65
N ILE A 30 29.31 26.57 7.88
CA ILE A 30 29.03 26.05 6.52
C ILE A 30 30.11 26.42 5.51
N ASP A 31 30.84 27.53 5.70
CA ASP A 31 31.93 27.94 4.81
C ASP A 31 33.16 27.04 4.90
N SER A 32 33.32 26.24 5.94
CA SER A 32 34.38 25.24 6.05
C SER A 32 33.98 23.93 5.38
N LYS A 33 34.93 23.21 4.82
CA LYS A 33 34.72 21.92 4.17
C LYS A 33 34.09 20.89 5.14
N GLU A 34 34.57 20.90 6.38
CA GLU A 34 34.07 20.00 7.42
C GLU A 34 32.61 20.33 7.82
N SER A 35 32.27 21.58 7.92
CA SER A 35 30.94 22.05 8.26
C SER A 35 29.95 21.80 7.14
N LEU A 36 30.39 21.92 5.90
CA LEU A 36 29.58 21.59 4.73
C LEU A 36 29.21 20.10 4.73
N ASP A 37 30.14 19.22 5.09
CA ASP A 37 29.89 17.78 5.15
C ASP A 37 29.00 17.39 6.32
N LYS A 38 29.12 18.03 7.48
CA LYS A 38 28.24 17.85 8.63
C LYS A 38 26.82 18.36 8.39
N THR A 39 26.66 19.42 7.61
CA THR A 39 25.35 20.03 7.32
C THR A 39 24.66 19.45 6.09
N LYS A 40 25.31 18.60 5.34
CA LYS A 40 24.72 17.95 4.15
C LYS A 40 23.33 17.34 4.39
N ASN A 41 23.17 16.68 5.52
CA ASN A 41 21.88 16.06 5.87
C ASN A 41 20.83 17.08 6.28
N LEU A 42 21.21 18.15 6.94
CA LEU A 42 20.31 19.23 7.34
C LEU A 42 19.77 19.99 6.12
N LEU A 43 20.63 20.23 5.16
CA LEU A 43 20.27 20.94 3.93
C LEU A 43 19.42 20.10 2.98
N SER A 44 19.38 18.78 3.17
CA SER A 44 18.49 17.90 2.39
C SER A 44 17.02 18.17 2.63
N TYR A 45 16.65 18.81 3.74
CA TYR A 45 15.29 19.14 4.12
C TYR A 45 14.84 20.56 3.69
N THR A 46 15.75 21.37 3.16
CA THR A 46 15.47 22.76 2.82
C THR A 46 15.67 23.05 1.35
N ASP A 47 14.86 23.94 0.85
CA ASP A 47 15.06 24.53 -0.46
C ASP A 47 16.15 25.58 -0.36
N LEU A 48 17.18 25.51 -1.20
CA LEU A 48 18.26 26.51 -1.27
C LEU A 48 17.73 27.94 -1.42
N SER A 49 16.59 28.11 -2.05
CA SER A 49 15.95 29.42 -2.18
C SER A 49 15.58 30.05 -0.85
N SER A 50 15.28 29.23 0.17
CA SER A 50 14.94 29.71 1.51
C SER A 50 16.13 30.27 2.27
N TRP A 51 17.33 29.83 1.95
CA TRP A 51 18.58 30.31 2.58
C TRP A 51 18.93 31.72 2.15
N THR A 52 18.54 32.12 0.96
CA THR A 52 18.78 33.49 0.47
C THR A 52 17.88 34.53 1.14
N GLN A 53 16.90 34.12 1.93
CA GLN A 53 16.00 34.99 2.67
C GLN A 53 16.47 35.27 4.09
N ILE A 54 17.57 34.66 4.51
CA ILE A 54 18.12 34.87 5.84
C ILE A 54 18.84 36.23 5.88
N PRO A 55 18.48 37.14 6.82
CA PRO A 55 19.12 38.43 6.92
C PRO A 55 20.63 38.33 7.03
N GLY A 56 21.35 39.11 6.25
CA GLY A 56 22.82 39.19 6.29
C GLY A 56 23.55 38.19 5.38
N ILE A 57 22.86 37.23 4.76
CA ILE A 57 23.47 36.36 3.76
C ILE A 57 23.23 36.95 2.37
N LYS A 58 24.27 37.40 1.75
CA LYS A 58 24.20 37.93 0.39
C LYS A 58 24.11 36.79 -0.63
N LYS A 59 23.21 36.88 -1.60
CA LYS A 59 23.14 35.96 -2.75
C LYS A 59 24.51 35.77 -3.45
N SER A 60 25.34 36.79 -3.42
CA SER A 60 26.68 36.79 -3.99
C SER A 60 27.63 35.79 -3.29
N THR A 61 27.43 35.56 -1.98
CA THR A 61 28.25 34.61 -1.19
C THR A 61 28.12 33.19 -1.74
N PHE A 62 26.95 32.82 -2.21
CA PHE A 62 26.70 31.51 -2.83
C PHE A 62 27.05 31.46 -4.32
N LYS A 63 26.91 32.58 -5.03
CA LYS A 63 27.17 32.61 -6.49
C LYS A 63 28.65 32.53 -6.83
N ASN A 64 29.52 33.12 -6.00
CA ASN A 64 30.93 33.30 -6.32
C ASN A 64 31.80 32.16 -5.81
N ASN A 65 31.33 31.32 -4.93
CA ASN A 65 32.09 30.17 -4.44
C ASN A 65 31.76 28.92 -5.27
N ARG A 66 32.53 28.68 -6.34
CA ARG A 66 32.41 27.52 -7.21
C ARG A 66 32.49 26.18 -6.46
N SER A 67 33.30 26.12 -5.40
CA SER A 67 33.49 24.91 -4.61
C SER A 67 32.23 24.58 -3.78
N ILE A 68 31.54 25.59 -3.26
CA ILE A 68 30.25 25.44 -2.58
C ILE A 68 29.17 25.16 -3.62
N LYS A 69 29.13 25.85 -4.75
CA LYS A 69 28.15 25.67 -5.79
C LYS A 69 28.13 24.24 -6.36
N ASN A 70 29.29 23.63 -6.50
CA ASN A 70 29.41 22.27 -7.00
C ASN A 70 29.18 21.18 -5.93
N LYS A 71 29.28 21.54 -4.66
CA LYS A 71 29.07 20.66 -3.51
C LYS A 71 27.76 20.94 -2.76
N TRP A 72 27.06 22.01 -3.15
CA TRP A 72 25.83 22.40 -2.49
C TRP A 72 24.82 21.27 -2.58
N PRO A 73 24.15 21.00 -1.47
CA PRO A 73 23.38 19.80 -1.38
C PRO A 73 22.29 19.79 -2.40
N LEU A 74 22.38 18.80 -3.21
CA LEU A 74 21.27 18.38 -4.01
C LEU A 74 20.21 17.88 -3.04
N VAL A 75 18.98 18.26 -3.28
CA VAL A 75 17.87 17.77 -2.48
C VAL A 75 17.86 16.24 -2.52
N GLN A 76 18.01 15.63 -1.36
CA GLN A 76 18.07 14.17 -1.25
C GLN A 76 16.69 13.55 -1.46
N SER A 77 16.67 12.29 -1.87
CA SER A 77 15.44 11.52 -2.05
C SER A 77 14.56 11.48 -0.80
N THR A 78 15.16 11.53 0.39
CA THR A 78 14.46 11.56 1.68
C THR A 78 13.60 12.81 1.91
N SER A 79 13.89 13.90 1.20
CA SER A 79 13.11 15.15 1.24
C SER A 79 11.93 15.17 0.25
N LEU A 80 11.73 14.07 -0.45
CA LEU A 80 10.76 13.95 -1.52
C LEU A 80 9.81 12.77 -1.26
N TYR A 81 8.61 12.87 -1.80
CA TYR A 81 7.71 11.74 -1.90
C TYR A 81 7.17 11.60 -3.32
N VAL A 82 6.74 10.41 -3.63
CA VAL A 82 6.22 10.04 -4.94
C VAL A 82 4.73 9.77 -4.81
N CYS A 83 3.94 10.45 -5.64
CA CYS A 83 2.54 10.14 -5.85
C CYS A 83 2.39 9.38 -7.17
N LEU A 84 1.55 8.37 -7.18
CA LEU A 84 1.02 7.75 -8.37
C LEU A 84 -0.36 8.36 -8.68
N ALA A 85 -0.78 8.32 -9.93
CA ALA A 85 -2.05 8.96 -10.33
C ALA A 85 -3.26 8.38 -9.59
N ASP A 86 -3.21 7.08 -9.29
CA ASP A 86 -4.31 6.32 -8.69
C ASP A 86 -4.05 5.97 -7.21
N ASP A 87 -3.19 6.76 -6.53
CA ASP A 87 -2.95 6.60 -5.10
C ASP A 87 -4.22 6.88 -4.29
N ASN A 88 -4.57 5.97 -3.38
CA ASN A 88 -5.57 6.21 -2.35
C ASN A 88 -5.04 7.21 -1.28
N TRP A 89 -5.84 7.49 -0.26
CA TRP A 89 -5.48 8.42 0.82
C TRP A 89 -4.26 7.97 1.65
N GLN A 90 -3.96 6.66 1.67
CA GLN A 90 -2.76 6.08 2.29
C GLN A 90 -1.54 6.08 1.35
N ARG A 91 -1.70 6.60 0.14
CA ARG A 91 -0.70 6.56 -0.94
C ARG A 91 -0.38 5.13 -1.39
N GLU A 92 -1.37 4.29 -1.41
CA GLU A 92 -1.28 2.94 -1.96
C GLU A 92 -2.05 2.89 -3.27
N THR A 93 -1.49 2.20 -4.24
CA THR A 93 -2.12 1.99 -5.55
C THR A 93 -2.31 0.50 -5.76
N THR A 94 -3.55 0.10 -5.95
CA THR A 94 -3.91 -1.28 -6.27
C THR A 94 -4.83 -1.31 -7.48
N TYR A 95 -4.46 -2.09 -8.49
CA TYR A 95 -5.28 -2.40 -9.65
C TYR A 95 -5.85 -3.81 -9.52
N VAL A 96 -7.03 -4.01 -10.06
CA VAL A 96 -7.60 -5.36 -10.24
C VAL A 96 -7.07 -5.93 -11.55
N TYR A 97 -6.62 -7.17 -11.53
CA TYR A 97 -6.09 -7.87 -12.71
C TYR A 97 -7.12 -7.95 -13.84
N ASP A 98 -6.78 -7.34 -14.97
CA ASP A 98 -7.59 -7.34 -16.19
C ASP A 98 -6.82 -7.89 -17.41
N GLY A 99 -5.57 -8.34 -17.19
CA GLY A 99 -4.65 -8.79 -18.22
C GLY A 99 -4.00 -7.68 -19.03
N LYS A 100 -4.20 -6.41 -18.69
CA LYS A 100 -3.56 -5.26 -19.33
C LYS A 100 -2.36 -4.78 -18.52
N LYS A 101 -1.54 -3.92 -19.13
CA LYS A 101 -0.43 -3.26 -18.43
C LYS A 101 -0.91 -2.02 -17.71
N HIS A 102 -0.63 -1.96 -16.39
CA HIS A 102 -0.90 -0.81 -15.54
C HIS A 102 0.40 -0.04 -15.30
N LYS A 103 0.50 1.17 -15.82
CA LYS A 103 1.64 2.06 -15.66
C LYS A 103 1.16 3.41 -15.09
N PRO A 104 0.94 3.49 -13.77
CA PRO A 104 0.45 4.72 -13.15
C PRO A 104 1.40 5.89 -13.41
N ALA A 105 0.87 7.05 -13.72
CA ALA A 105 1.66 8.25 -13.90
C ALA A 105 2.32 8.67 -12.59
N VAL A 106 3.58 9.06 -12.66
CA VAL A 106 4.42 9.39 -11.50
C VAL A 106 4.56 10.90 -11.37
N THR A 107 4.30 11.41 -10.17
CA THR A 107 4.57 12.79 -9.77
C THR A 107 5.47 12.79 -8.54
N VAL A 108 6.57 13.53 -8.59
CA VAL A 108 7.47 13.72 -7.44
C VAL A 108 7.16 15.04 -6.78
N LYS A 109 7.00 15.06 -5.46
CA LYS A 109 6.71 16.27 -4.68
C LYS A 109 7.69 16.43 -3.51
N ARG A 110 7.87 17.66 -3.05
CA ARG A 110 8.67 18.00 -1.87
C ARG A 110 7.86 17.79 -0.59
N ASN A 111 8.44 17.14 0.41
CA ASN A 111 7.76 16.79 1.66
C ASN A 111 7.11 18.01 2.35
N TYR A 112 7.86 19.10 2.51
CA TYR A 112 7.40 20.23 3.33
C TYR A 112 6.54 21.23 2.59
N THR A 113 6.70 21.35 1.27
CA THR A 113 6.02 22.40 0.50
C THR A 113 4.93 21.85 -0.42
N GLY A 114 4.87 20.54 -0.62
CA GLY A 114 3.98 19.90 -1.58
C GLY A 114 4.28 20.27 -3.04
N LYS A 115 5.26 21.15 -3.29
CA LYS A 115 5.59 21.61 -4.65
C LYS A 115 6.07 20.45 -5.52
N THR A 116 5.56 20.40 -6.73
CA THR A 116 5.94 19.40 -7.72
C THR A 116 7.36 19.64 -8.23
N VAL A 117 8.14 18.56 -8.28
CA VAL A 117 9.47 18.54 -8.91
C VAL A 117 9.27 18.47 -10.43
N PRO A 118 9.90 19.37 -11.22
CA PRO A 118 9.78 19.32 -12.68
C PRO A 118 10.25 17.98 -13.26
N LYS A 119 9.54 17.46 -14.25
CA LYS A 119 9.85 16.14 -14.88
C LYS A 119 11.27 16.02 -15.43
N LYS A 120 11.90 17.13 -15.85
CA LYS A 120 13.30 17.15 -16.28
C LYS A 120 14.28 16.73 -15.19
N ASN A 121 13.90 16.82 -13.91
CA ASN A 121 14.73 16.54 -12.75
C ASN A 121 14.62 15.10 -12.24
N TYR A 122 13.90 14.23 -12.93
CA TYR A 122 13.89 12.80 -12.64
C TYR A 122 13.59 11.97 -13.88
N SER A 123 13.89 10.69 -13.80
CA SER A 123 13.47 9.69 -14.79
C SER A 123 12.74 8.56 -14.10
N VAL A 124 11.78 7.96 -14.79
CA VAL A 124 10.93 6.88 -14.29
C VAL A 124 11.24 5.62 -15.07
N LYS A 125 11.45 4.50 -14.38
CA LYS A 125 11.60 3.18 -14.97
C LYS A 125 10.72 2.19 -14.21
N TYR A 126 9.83 1.51 -14.94
CA TYR A 126 9.08 0.38 -14.39
C TYR A 126 9.98 -0.85 -14.45
N LEU A 127 10.18 -1.52 -13.29
CA LEU A 127 11.17 -2.60 -13.14
C LEU A 127 10.58 -3.98 -13.41
N THR A 128 9.25 -4.07 -13.56
CA THR A 128 8.51 -5.32 -13.76
C THR A 128 7.63 -5.23 -15.01
N ASP A 129 6.94 -6.30 -15.34
CA ASP A 129 6.04 -6.35 -16.50
C ASP A 129 4.81 -5.45 -16.39
N CYS A 130 4.44 -5.05 -15.16
CA CYS A 130 3.27 -4.23 -14.85
C CYS A 130 1.95 -4.82 -15.38
N ARG A 131 1.85 -6.14 -15.48
CA ARG A 131 0.70 -6.85 -16.03
C ARG A 131 0.24 -8.02 -15.18
N SER A 132 1.17 -8.81 -14.63
CA SER A 132 0.87 -10.00 -13.83
C SER A 132 0.35 -9.62 -12.45
N ILE A 133 -0.38 -10.54 -11.81
CA ILE A 133 -0.77 -10.36 -10.40
C ILE A 133 0.47 -10.36 -9.52
N GLY A 134 0.63 -9.32 -8.68
CA GLY A 134 1.79 -9.19 -7.81
C GLY A 134 2.11 -7.75 -7.41
N VAL A 135 3.29 -7.58 -6.78
CA VAL A 135 3.85 -6.28 -6.44
C VAL A 135 4.74 -5.81 -7.58
N HIS A 136 4.52 -4.60 -8.05
CA HIS A 136 5.26 -3.97 -9.13
C HIS A 136 6.04 -2.79 -8.62
N ARG A 137 7.27 -2.62 -9.14
CA ARG A 137 8.20 -1.59 -8.68
C ARG A 137 8.49 -0.57 -9.76
N ILE A 138 8.49 0.69 -9.33
CA ILE A 138 8.85 1.84 -10.14
C ILE A 138 10.10 2.45 -9.53
N GLN A 139 11.13 2.62 -10.34
CA GLN A 139 12.34 3.33 -9.97
C GLN A 139 12.27 4.77 -10.47
N ILE A 140 12.43 5.71 -9.57
CA ILE A 140 12.53 7.13 -9.85
C ILE A 140 13.96 7.56 -9.57
N LYS A 141 14.75 7.80 -10.63
CA LYS A 141 16.12 8.28 -10.51
C LYS A 141 16.13 9.80 -10.63
N LEU A 142 16.57 10.47 -9.58
CA LEU A 142 16.64 11.92 -9.49
C LEU A 142 17.81 12.49 -10.30
N LYS A 143 17.69 13.73 -10.78
CA LYS A 143 18.66 14.42 -11.64
C LYS A 143 18.73 15.92 -11.29
N GLY A 144 19.72 16.62 -11.84
CA GLY A 144 19.89 18.07 -11.66
C GLY A 144 20.21 18.42 -10.22
N ASP A 145 19.37 19.26 -9.60
CA ASP A 145 19.51 19.68 -8.20
C ASP A 145 19.02 18.64 -7.19
N PHE A 146 18.60 17.47 -7.67
CA PHE A 146 18.06 16.39 -6.85
C PHE A 146 18.96 15.16 -6.97
N ARG A 147 19.14 14.43 -5.87
CA ARG A 147 19.95 13.22 -5.82
C ARG A 147 19.24 12.06 -5.17
N GLY A 148 19.65 10.87 -5.63
CA GLY A 148 19.19 9.60 -5.08
C GLY A 148 18.23 8.88 -6.01
N THR A 149 17.72 7.79 -5.49
CA THR A 149 16.73 6.93 -6.15
C THR A 149 15.61 6.66 -5.19
N ILE A 150 14.38 6.73 -5.66
CA ILE A 150 13.18 6.37 -4.90
C ILE A 150 12.59 5.14 -5.56
N ILE A 151 12.25 4.14 -4.78
CA ILE A 151 11.45 2.99 -5.23
C ILE A 151 10.03 3.21 -4.72
N ARG A 152 9.08 3.10 -5.64
CA ARG A 152 7.65 3.13 -5.34
C ARG A 152 7.04 1.81 -5.81
N GLU A 153 6.16 1.26 -4.99
CA GLU A 153 5.45 0.03 -5.32
C GLU A 153 3.98 0.33 -5.64
N PHE A 154 3.39 -0.52 -6.44
CA PHE A 154 1.95 -0.66 -6.61
C PHE A 154 1.61 -2.14 -6.76
N THR A 155 0.37 -2.50 -6.51
CA THR A 155 -0.09 -3.89 -6.54
C THR A 155 -1.06 -4.10 -7.70
N ILE A 156 -0.97 -5.26 -8.36
CA ILE A 156 -2.04 -5.79 -9.19
C ILE A 156 -2.60 -6.99 -8.43
N ALA A 157 -3.81 -6.84 -7.90
CA ALA A 157 -4.51 -7.86 -7.14
C ALA A 157 -5.33 -8.76 -8.08
N PRO A 158 -5.58 -10.02 -7.74
CA PRO A 158 -6.47 -10.87 -8.52
C PRO A 158 -7.90 -10.33 -8.51
N GLN A 159 -8.73 -10.73 -9.46
CA GLN A 159 -10.17 -10.55 -9.37
C GLN A 159 -10.70 -11.51 -8.30
N ASN A 160 -11.78 -11.10 -7.62
CA ASN A 160 -12.35 -11.94 -6.58
C ASN A 160 -13.07 -13.18 -7.15
N ALA A 161 -13.21 -14.20 -6.33
CA ALA A 161 -14.13 -15.29 -6.57
C ALA A 161 -15.55 -14.85 -6.15
N MET A 162 -16.56 -15.37 -6.83
CA MET A 162 -17.97 -15.14 -6.50
C MET A 162 -18.56 -16.43 -5.91
N LEU A 163 -19.08 -16.37 -4.69
CA LEU A 163 -19.79 -17.50 -4.09
C LEU A 163 -21.11 -17.76 -4.86
N ASN A 164 -21.24 -19.00 -5.37
CA ASN A 164 -22.46 -19.45 -6.05
C ASN A 164 -23.44 -19.98 -5.02
N ASP A 165 -23.05 -21.02 -4.26
CA ASP A 165 -23.91 -21.74 -3.34
C ASP A 165 -23.28 -21.93 -1.98
N LEU A 166 -24.15 -21.98 -0.97
CA LEU A 166 -23.86 -22.43 0.38
C LEU A 166 -24.91 -23.47 0.75
N VAL A 167 -24.51 -24.73 0.85
CA VAL A 167 -25.39 -25.83 1.23
C VAL A 167 -24.99 -26.30 2.61
N MET A 168 -25.90 -26.20 3.58
CA MET A 168 -25.66 -26.57 4.97
C MET A 168 -26.21 -27.96 5.26
N THR A 169 -25.55 -28.63 6.21
CA THR A 169 -26.08 -29.77 6.96
C THR A 169 -25.93 -29.46 8.45
N SER A 170 -26.43 -30.34 9.32
CA SER A 170 -26.32 -30.15 10.77
C SER A 170 -24.87 -29.99 11.29
N ASN A 171 -23.86 -30.41 10.54
CA ASN A 171 -22.46 -30.37 10.95
C ASN A 171 -21.47 -29.94 9.87
N SER A 172 -21.94 -29.50 8.71
CA SER A 172 -21.07 -29.06 7.62
C SER A 172 -21.67 -27.98 6.75
N ALA A 173 -20.80 -27.24 6.05
CA ALA A 173 -21.17 -26.26 5.02
C ALA A 173 -20.39 -26.56 3.75
N THR A 174 -21.07 -26.80 2.65
CA THR A 174 -20.47 -26.95 1.34
C THR A 174 -20.64 -25.67 0.55
N VAL A 175 -19.53 -25.05 0.20
CA VAL A 175 -19.47 -23.82 -0.61
C VAL A 175 -18.96 -24.12 -2.02
N SER A 176 -19.56 -23.46 -3.00
CA SER A 176 -19.08 -23.45 -4.39
C SER A 176 -18.91 -22.03 -4.87
N TRP A 177 -18.04 -21.83 -5.85
CA TRP A 177 -17.72 -20.50 -6.37
C TRP A 177 -17.26 -20.52 -7.81
N ASN A 178 -17.31 -19.35 -8.45
CA ASN A 178 -16.77 -19.09 -9.74
C ASN A 178 -15.63 -18.06 -9.67
N VAL A 179 -14.74 -18.13 -10.64
CA VAL A 179 -13.68 -17.13 -10.85
C VAL A 179 -13.45 -16.97 -12.37
N PRO A 180 -13.17 -15.75 -12.87
CA PRO A 180 -12.86 -15.55 -14.26
C PRO A 180 -11.68 -16.40 -14.72
N LYS A 181 -11.77 -17.02 -15.90
CA LYS A 181 -10.75 -17.95 -16.43
C LYS A 181 -9.35 -17.35 -16.42
N LYS A 182 -9.18 -16.12 -16.88
CA LYS A 182 -7.88 -15.43 -16.92
C LYS A 182 -7.28 -15.26 -15.51
N THR A 183 -8.08 -14.99 -14.50
CA THR A 183 -7.67 -14.90 -13.10
C THR A 183 -7.29 -16.28 -12.56
N LYS A 184 -8.10 -17.30 -12.85
CA LYS A 184 -7.87 -18.68 -12.43
C LYS A 184 -6.49 -19.20 -12.86
N GLU A 185 -6.05 -18.84 -14.05
CA GLU A 185 -4.72 -19.21 -14.60
C GLU A 185 -3.55 -18.51 -13.89
N GLN A 186 -3.81 -17.43 -13.17
CA GLN A 186 -2.79 -16.58 -12.52
C GLN A 186 -2.70 -16.76 -11.01
N ILE A 187 -3.73 -17.26 -10.34
CA ILE A 187 -3.80 -17.36 -8.87
C ILE A 187 -3.16 -18.64 -8.34
N THR A 188 -2.79 -18.64 -7.06
CA THR A 188 -2.35 -19.84 -6.34
C THR A 188 -3.55 -20.64 -5.84
N GLY A 189 -4.64 -19.96 -5.49
CA GLY A 189 -5.84 -20.60 -4.99
C GLY A 189 -6.80 -19.64 -4.31
N TYR A 190 -7.47 -20.15 -3.28
CA TYR A 190 -8.55 -19.46 -2.58
C TYR A 190 -8.34 -19.46 -1.07
N MET A 191 -8.90 -18.45 -0.43
CA MET A 191 -9.05 -18.39 1.02
C MET A 191 -10.53 -18.28 1.34
N ILE A 192 -11.01 -19.12 2.25
CA ILE A 192 -12.37 -19.09 2.78
C ILE A 192 -12.26 -18.63 4.23
N GLN A 193 -13.06 -17.64 4.59
CA GLN A 193 -13.32 -17.31 5.98
C GLN A 193 -14.74 -17.68 6.36
N TYR A 194 -14.91 -18.13 7.61
CA TYR A 194 -16.21 -18.41 8.18
C TYR A 194 -16.24 -18.09 9.68
N THR A 195 -17.42 -17.76 10.18
CA THR A 195 -17.66 -17.47 11.59
C THR A 195 -19.11 -17.77 11.97
N ASP A 196 -19.35 -18.11 13.25
CA ASP A 196 -20.68 -18.27 13.85
C ASP A 196 -21.07 -17.06 14.74
N GLY A 197 -20.31 -15.98 14.68
CA GLY A 197 -20.64 -14.74 15.40
C GLY A 197 -21.94 -14.12 14.95
N GLU A 198 -22.79 -13.69 15.89
CA GLU A 198 -24.17 -13.21 15.64
C GLU A 198 -24.27 -12.10 14.58
N GLY A 199 -23.31 -11.17 14.57
CA GLY A 199 -23.25 -10.09 13.57
C GLY A 199 -22.37 -10.39 12.36
N GLY A 200 -21.95 -11.66 12.17
CA GLY A 200 -21.06 -12.07 11.09
C GLY A 200 -19.68 -11.40 11.19
N PHE A 201 -19.03 -11.18 10.04
CA PHE A 201 -17.67 -10.64 9.97
C PHE A 201 -17.50 -9.21 10.48
N TYR A 202 -18.58 -8.44 10.63
CA TYR A 202 -18.52 -7.05 11.08
C TYR A 202 -18.32 -6.90 12.59
N SER A 203 -18.83 -7.84 13.36
CA SER A 203 -18.78 -7.80 14.83
C SER A 203 -17.93 -8.91 15.44
N THR A 204 -17.51 -9.90 14.65
CA THR A 204 -16.65 -10.99 15.12
C THR A 204 -15.19 -10.51 15.19
N PRO A 205 -14.53 -10.64 16.36
CA PRO A 205 -13.10 -10.37 16.47
C PRO A 205 -12.30 -11.25 15.50
N GLU A 206 -11.22 -10.71 14.92
CA GLU A 206 -10.41 -11.40 13.89
C GLU A 206 -9.91 -12.78 14.36
N LYS A 207 -9.58 -12.92 15.64
CA LYS A 207 -9.15 -14.19 16.26
C LYS A 207 -10.21 -15.29 16.23
N ASP A 208 -11.47 -14.94 16.13
CA ASP A 208 -12.64 -15.83 16.14
C ASP A 208 -13.18 -16.07 14.71
N ILE A 209 -12.49 -15.55 13.72
CA ILE A 209 -12.77 -15.81 12.30
C ILE A 209 -11.86 -16.96 11.84
N HIS A 210 -12.47 -18.04 11.42
CA HIS A 210 -11.76 -19.19 10.89
C HIS A 210 -11.28 -18.94 9.45
N LEU A 211 -10.05 -19.36 9.13
CA LEU A 211 -9.44 -19.22 7.81
C LEU A 211 -9.02 -20.58 7.24
N ILE A 212 -9.51 -20.89 6.04
CA ILE A 212 -9.12 -22.06 5.26
C ILE A 212 -8.37 -21.58 4.01
N LYS A 213 -7.15 -22.06 3.79
CA LYS A 213 -6.34 -21.74 2.63
C LYS A 213 -6.25 -22.93 1.67
N ILE A 214 -6.73 -22.77 0.45
CA ILE A 214 -6.79 -23.80 -0.59
C ILE A 214 -5.75 -23.49 -1.66
N LYS A 215 -4.68 -24.28 -1.74
CA LYS A 215 -3.58 -24.11 -2.71
C LYS A 215 -3.88 -24.84 -4.04
N ASN A 216 -5.05 -24.61 -4.61
CA ASN A 216 -5.47 -25.20 -5.86
C ASN A 216 -6.46 -24.30 -6.57
N SER A 217 -6.04 -23.64 -7.66
CA SER A 217 -6.88 -22.74 -8.45
C SER A 217 -8.00 -23.48 -9.23
N ASN A 218 -7.89 -24.81 -9.39
CA ASN A 218 -8.91 -25.61 -10.06
C ASN A 218 -10.03 -26.07 -9.14
N LYS A 219 -9.85 -25.96 -7.82
CA LYS A 219 -10.86 -26.35 -6.84
C LYS A 219 -11.91 -25.26 -6.71
N LEU A 220 -13.13 -25.55 -7.13
CA LEU A 220 -14.26 -24.60 -7.14
C LEU A 220 -15.36 -24.96 -6.13
N LYS A 221 -15.07 -25.91 -5.24
CA LYS A 221 -15.99 -26.38 -4.20
C LYS A 221 -15.19 -26.84 -2.98
N TYR A 222 -15.71 -26.57 -1.78
CA TYR A 222 -15.10 -27.02 -0.53
C TYR A 222 -16.17 -27.29 0.53
N THR A 223 -15.97 -28.32 1.35
CA THR A 223 -16.85 -28.64 2.48
C THR A 223 -16.12 -28.35 3.79
N ILE A 224 -16.65 -27.39 4.53
CA ILE A 224 -16.29 -27.06 5.90
C ILE A 224 -16.98 -28.09 6.79
N LYS A 225 -16.27 -28.74 7.68
CA LYS A 225 -16.78 -29.78 8.58
C LYS A 225 -16.68 -29.34 10.03
N GLY A 226 -17.39 -30.03 10.92
CA GLY A 226 -17.33 -29.79 12.36
C GLY A 226 -18.11 -28.57 12.82
N LEU A 227 -19.11 -28.18 12.08
CA LEU A 227 -20.02 -27.10 12.47
C LEU A 227 -20.98 -27.58 13.60
N THR A 228 -21.42 -26.65 14.42
CA THR A 228 -22.37 -26.90 15.51
C THR A 228 -23.79 -26.77 14.99
N LYS A 229 -24.60 -27.83 15.18
CA LYS A 229 -26.02 -27.85 14.80
C LYS A 229 -26.79 -26.67 15.41
N GLY A 230 -27.64 -26.05 14.61
CA GLY A 230 -28.51 -24.93 15.01
C GLY A 230 -27.83 -23.56 15.01
N LYS A 231 -26.51 -23.50 14.86
CA LYS A 231 -25.82 -22.22 14.74
C LYS A 231 -25.86 -21.68 13.31
N ARG A 232 -25.92 -20.35 13.19
CA ARG A 232 -25.79 -19.64 11.92
C ARG A 232 -24.33 -19.40 11.60
N TYR A 233 -23.92 -19.72 10.39
CA TYR A 233 -22.55 -19.48 9.90
C TYR A 233 -22.56 -18.51 8.72
N PHE A 234 -21.64 -17.55 8.77
CA PHE A 234 -21.33 -16.64 7.69
C PHE A 234 -20.08 -17.12 6.99
N VAL A 235 -20.10 -17.13 5.67
CA VAL A 235 -18.97 -17.58 4.83
C VAL A 235 -18.67 -16.54 3.77
N ARG A 236 -17.38 -16.28 3.55
CA ARG A 236 -16.88 -15.47 2.43
C ARG A 236 -15.63 -16.07 1.82
N ILE A 237 -15.36 -15.72 0.57
CA ILE A 237 -14.21 -16.25 -0.17
C ILE A 237 -13.40 -15.11 -0.78
N THR A 238 -12.11 -15.33 -0.95
CA THR A 238 -11.24 -14.49 -1.77
C THR A 238 -10.26 -15.34 -2.55
N THR A 239 -9.81 -14.83 -3.68
CA THR A 239 -8.69 -15.37 -4.43
C THR A 239 -7.36 -14.86 -3.89
N TYR A 240 -6.29 -15.64 -4.02
CA TYR A 240 -4.95 -15.17 -3.70
C TYR A 240 -3.89 -15.69 -4.68
N LYS A 241 -2.81 -14.92 -4.81
CA LYS A 241 -1.57 -15.35 -5.44
C LYS A 241 -0.41 -15.17 -4.48
N THR A 242 0.37 -16.23 -4.24
CA THR A 242 1.63 -16.13 -3.53
C THR A 242 2.72 -15.68 -4.50
N VAL A 243 3.39 -14.58 -4.18
CA VAL A 243 4.53 -14.03 -4.93
C VAL A 243 5.73 -13.89 -4.02
N MET A 244 6.93 -13.88 -4.58
CA MET A 244 8.15 -13.57 -3.83
C MET A 244 8.41 -12.07 -3.86
N VAL A 245 8.50 -11.45 -2.69
CA VAL A 245 8.87 -10.04 -2.52
C VAL A 245 10.09 -9.99 -1.59
N ASP A 246 11.20 -9.49 -2.08
CA ASP A 246 12.49 -9.44 -1.35
C ASP A 246 12.89 -10.79 -0.72
N GLY A 247 12.71 -11.88 -1.47
CA GLY A 247 13.04 -13.23 -1.04
C GLY A 247 12.06 -13.88 -0.07
N LYS A 248 10.95 -13.21 0.26
CA LYS A 248 9.91 -13.73 1.16
C LYS A 248 8.59 -13.97 0.42
N PRO A 249 7.88 -15.05 0.72
CA PRO A 249 6.55 -15.26 0.15
C PRO A 249 5.56 -14.24 0.72
N LYS A 250 4.77 -13.63 -0.18
CA LYS A 250 3.68 -12.70 0.16
C LYS A 250 2.44 -13.10 -0.61
N ASP A 251 1.32 -13.19 0.10
CA ASP A 251 0.03 -13.42 -0.55
C ASP A 251 -0.58 -12.08 -0.97
N ILE A 252 -0.91 -11.97 -2.24
CA ILE A 252 -1.70 -10.87 -2.80
C ILE A 252 -3.12 -11.39 -2.94
N ILE A 253 -4.03 -10.82 -2.17
CA ILE A 253 -5.45 -11.18 -2.15
C ILE A 253 -6.28 -10.18 -2.97
N ALA A 254 -7.42 -10.62 -3.46
CA ALA A 254 -8.39 -9.73 -4.12
C ALA A 254 -9.06 -8.74 -3.15
N GLY A 255 -8.99 -9.02 -1.87
CA GLY A 255 -9.76 -8.37 -0.84
C GLY A 255 -10.94 -9.25 -0.41
N TRP A 256 -11.52 -8.95 0.74
CA TRP A 256 -12.71 -9.61 1.23
C TRP A 256 -13.93 -8.79 0.78
N GLY A 257 -14.69 -9.31 -0.19
CA GLY A 257 -15.95 -8.71 -0.62
C GLY A 257 -16.98 -8.71 0.52
N TYR A 258 -17.67 -7.61 0.69
CA TYR A 258 -18.78 -7.52 1.65
C TYR A 258 -20.08 -8.00 1.03
N ASP A 259 -20.23 -7.83 -0.27
CA ASP A 259 -21.45 -8.20 -1.00
C ASP A 259 -21.55 -9.71 -1.31
N ASP A 260 -20.43 -10.46 -1.14
CA ASP A 260 -20.34 -11.89 -1.43
C ASP A 260 -20.40 -12.76 -0.17
N ILE A 261 -20.94 -12.24 0.95
CA ILE A 261 -21.13 -13.00 2.17
C ILE A 261 -22.39 -13.81 2.05
N LYS A 262 -22.28 -15.14 2.17
CA LYS A 262 -23.44 -16.03 2.35
C LYS A 262 -23.54 -16.50 3.78
N TYR A 263 -24.74 -16.74 4.24
CA TYR A 263 -24.98 -17.29 5.57
C TYR A 263 -26.22 -18.20 5.58
N ASP A 264 -26.19 -19.19 6.44
CA ASP A 264 -27.30 -20.08 6.71
C ASP A 264 -27.11 -20.81 8.04
N TYR A 265 -28.12 -21.51 8.50
CA TYR A 265 -28.10 -22.30 9.72
C TYR A 265 -27.61 -23.72 9.46
N ALA A 266 -26.82 -24.27 10.39
CA ALA A 266 -26.41 -25.66 10.35
C ALA A 266 -27.56 -26.58 10.79
N THR A 267 -28.43 -26.93 9.84
CA THR A 267 -29.60 -27.78 10.03
C THR A 267 -29.57 -28.95 9.05
N ASP A 268 -30.26 -30.02 9.41
CA ASP A 268 -30.44 -31.12 8.46
C ASP A 268 -31.38 -30.66 7.33
N PRO A 269 -31.17 -31.12 6.11
CA PRO A 269 -32.05 -30.79 5.00
C PRO A 269 -33.50 -31.22 5.33
N VAL A 270 -34.44 -30.33 5.07
CA VAL A 270 -35.84 -30.69 5.16
C VAL A 270 -36.10 -31.70 4.04
N VAL A 271 -36.43 -32.93 4.39
CA VAL A 271 -36.93 -33.91 3.45
C VAL A 271 -38.38 -33.51 3.18
N PRO A 272 -38.76 -33.20 1.93
CA PRO A 272 -40.18 -32.98 1.63
C PRO A 272 -40.98 -34.19 2.09
N GLU A 273 -42.06 -33.96 2.83
CA GLU A 273 -43.02 -35.03 3.10
C GLU A 273 -43.49 -35.56 1.75
N PRO A 274 -43.57 -36.89 1.57
CA PRO A 274 -44.20 -37.43 0.36
C PRO A 274 -45.61 -36.91 0.28
N ASP A 275 -45.99 -36.40 -0.89
CA ASP A 275 -47.37 -36.00 -1.17
C ASP A 275 -48.27 -37.16 -0.76
N THR A 276 -49.01 -36.98 0.31
CA THR A 276 -50.11 -37.89 0.66
C THR A 276 -51.14 -37.66 -0.41
N GLU A 277 -51.20 -38.56 -1.40
CA GLU A 277 -52.35 -38.65 -2.28
C GLU A 277 -53.57 -38.79 -1.40
N GLU A 278 -54.45 -37.75 -1.34
CA GLU A 278 -55.77 -37.87 -0.80
C GLU A 278 -56.49 -38.89 -1.67
N ASP A 279 -56.63 -40.12 -1.10
CA ASP A 279 -57.59 -41.10 -1.62
C ASP A 279 -59.00 -40.47 -1.58
N THR A 280 -59.37 -39.85 -2.68
CA THR A 280 -60.79 -39.53 -2.91
C THR A 280 -61.52 -40.81 -3.19
N LEU A 281 -62.02 -41.45 -2.12
CA LEU A 281 -63.02 -42.49 -2.22
C LEU A 281 -64.34 -41.84 -2.62
N GLU A 282 -64.82 -42.21 -3.78
CA GLU A 282 -66.21 -42.04 -4.24
C GLU A 282 -67.18 -42.87 -3.41
#